data_8570d3834c551573109a03f71b25e549
#
_entry.id   8570d3834c551573109a03f71b25e549
#
_cell.length_a   1.000
_cell.length_b   1.000
_cell.length_c   1.000
_cell.angle_alpha   90.00
_cell.angle_beta   90.00
_cell.angle_gamma   90.00
#
_symmetry.space_group_name_H-M   'P 1'
#
loop_
_entity.id
_entity.type
_entity.pdbx_description
1 polymer ?
#
loop_
_entity_poly.entity_id
_entity_poly.type
_entity_poly.pdbx_seq_one_letter_code
_entity_poly.pdbx_strand_id
1 'polypeptide(L)'
;SPMDAGGYDERFKKWRYDDLPILPEPFRYVLAPGKEDAFENLRALMDRPDVDTIVNACDAGREGELIFRLVYQMADCHKPILRLWISSMEDSAIREGFSDLRPGSDYEALYQSALCRQKADWLVGINATRLFSVLYHRTLNVGRVQTPTLAMLAERDAKITLFHKEKYHLLRLMLDGAEAVSEKFTDPAEAEQAAAMCKGAAVTCTS
;
A
#
# COMPACT_ATOMS: atom_id res chain seq x y z
N SER A 1 10.56 13.31 -6.39
CA SER A 1 10.14 12.02 -6.99
C SER A 1 11.35 11.28 -7.55
N PRO A 2 11.32 9.93 -7.70
CA PRO A 2 12.35 9.21 -8.43
C PRO A 2 12.49 9.76 -9.85
N MET A 3 13.71 9.79 -10.36
CA MET A 3 14.00 10.20 -11.75
C MET A 3 13.37 9.20 -12.72
N ASP A 4 12.82 9.71 -13.83
CA ASP A 4 12.33 8.84 -14.92
C ASP A 4 13.48 8.08 -15.59
N ALA A 5 13.18 6.93 -16.19
CA ALA A 5 14.18 6.09 -16.83
C ALA A 5 15.00 6.82 -17.90
N GLY A 6 14.35 7.65 -18.72
CA GLY A 6 15.01 8.47 -19.73
C GLY A 6 16.01 9.50 -19.19
N GLY A 7 15.93 9.83 -17.90
CA GLY A 7 16.89 10.70 -17.22
C GLY A 7 18.19 9.98 -16.80
N TYR A 8 18.20 8.65 -16.75
CA TYR A 8 19.41 7.85 -16.50
C TYR A 8 20.21 7.61 -17.78
N ASP A 9 19.51 7.27 -18.87
CA ASP A 9 20.12 7.03 -20.18
C ASP A 9 19.08 7.34 -21.27
N GLU A 10 19.52 8.01 -22.34
CA GLU A 10 18.65 8.36 -23.48
C GLU A 10 18.05 7.12 -24.19
N ARG A 11 18.76 5.99 -24.20
CA ARG A 11 18.22 4.74 -24.75
C ARG A 11 16.91 4.32 -24.12
N PHE A 12 16.71 4.63 -22.84
CA PHE A 12 15.47 4.33 -22.09
C PHE A 12 14.28 5.23 -22.43
N LYS A 13 14.45 6.24 -23.29
CA LYS A 13 13.31 7.02 -23.81
C LYS A 13 12.43 6.19 -24.73
N LYS A 14 13.00 5.20 -25.43
CA LYS A 14 12.26 4.22 -26.24
C LYS A 14 12.12 2.93 -25.47
N TRP A 15 10.95 2.31 -25.57
CA TRP A 15 10.70 1.03 -24.90
C TRP A 15 11.14 -0.11 -25.82
N ARG A 16 12.18 -0.82 -25.42
CA ARG A 16 12.74 -1.96 -26.14
C ARG A 16 12.96 -3.11 -25.18
N TYR A 17 12.78 -4.32 -25.65
CA TYR A 17 13.02 -5.54 -24.87
C TYR A 17 14.47 -5.65 -24.40
N ASP A 18 15.41 -5.36 -25.31
CA ASP A 18 16.85 -5.51 -25.07
C ASP A 18 17.43 -4.50 -24.06
N ASP A 19 16.66 -3.46 -23.72
CA ASP A 19 17.05 -2.48 -22.70
C ASP A 19 16.62 -2.87 -21.27
N LEU A 20 15.99 -4.02 -21.11
CA LEU A 20 15.50 -4.51 -19.82
C LEU A 20 16.45 -5.57 -19.23
N PRO A 21 16.60 -5.64 -17.90
CA PRO A 21 15.96 -4.77 -16.90
C PRO A 21 16.68 -3.43 -16.72
N ILE A 22 15.92 -2.38 -16.40
CA ILE A 22 16.44 -1.07 -16.00
C ILE A 22 16.67 -1.08 -14.50
N LEU A 23 17.94 -1.06 -14.09
CA LEU A 23 18.39 -1.10 -12.71
C LEU A 23 19.32 0.08 -12.44
N PRO A 24 18.79 1.27 -12.13
CA PRO A 24 19.64 2.44 -11.94
C PRO A 24 20.44 2.37 -10.65
N GLU A 25 21.73 2.68 -10.75
CA GLU A 25 22.64 2.76 -9.61
C GLU A 25 23.60 3.94 -9.81
N PRO A 26 23.55 4.97 -8.94
CA PRO A 26 22.62 5.16 -7.83
C PRO A 26 21.22 5.60 -8.27
N PHE A 27 20.23 5.38 -7.40
CA PHE A 27 18.89 5.97 -7.57
C PHE A 27 18.98 7.49 -7.44
N ARG A 28 18.40 8.21 -8.39
CA ARG A 28 18.37 9.68 -8.41
C ARG A 28 16.96 10.19 -8.18
N TYR A 29 16.88 11.34 -7.55
CA TYR A 29 15.62 12.04 -7.26
C TYR A 29 15.62 13.39 -7.95
N VAL A 30 14.45 13.81 -8.40
CA VAL A 30 14.22 15.10 -9.04
C VAL A 30 13.02 15.80 -8.41
N LEU A 31 12.99 17.11 -8.50
CA LEU A 31 11.81 17.88 -8.12
C LEU A 31 10.64 17.52 -9.05
N ALA A 32 9.45 17.45 -8.50
CA ALA A 32 8.25 17.34 -9.32
C ALA A 32 8.04 18.66 -10.08
N PRO A 33 7.60 18.63 -11.34
CA PRO A 33 7.36 19.84 -12.12
C PRO A 33 6.42 20.80 -11.38
N GLY A 34 6.77 22.10 -11.40
CA GLY A 34 6.02 23.16 -10.73
C GLY A 34 6.16 23.21 -9.20
N LYS A 35 7.18 22.55 -8.65
CA LYS A 35 7.51 22.60 -7.22
C LYS A 35 8.84 23.33 -6.91
N GLU A 36 9.44 23.91 -7.93
CA GLU A 36 10.74 24.58 -7.86
C GLU A 36 10.71 25.74 -6.86
N ASP A 37 9.76 26.65 -6.97
CA ASP A 37 9.62 27.81 -6.08
C ASP A 37 9.38 27.40 -4.62
N ALA A 38 8.54 26.38 -4.41
CA ALA A 38 8.26 25.86 -3.07
C ALA A 38 9.52 25.21 -2.46
N PHE A 39 10.31 24.51 -3.25
CA PHE A 39 11.55 23.91 -2.81
C PHE A 39 12.61 24.97 -2.47
N GLU A 40 12.80 25.98 -3.33
CA GLU A 40 13.76 27.06 -3.06
C GLU A 40 13.39 27.87 -1.81
N ASN A 41 12.11 28.09 -1.55
CA ASN A 41 11.63 28.70 -0.32
C ASN A 41 11.99 27.86 0.92
N LEU A 42 11.77 26.54 0.87
CA LEU A 42 12.12 25.63 1.95
C LEU A 42 13.64 25.59 2.15
N ARG A 43 14.42 25.52 1.10
CA ARG A 43 15.87 25.55 1.13
C ARG A 43 16.38 26.83 1.78
N ALA A 44 15.88 27.99 1.32
CA ALA A 44 16.26 29.28 1.89
C ALA A 44 15.94 29.39 3.38
N LEU A 45 14.80 28.83 3.84
CA LEU A 45 14.45 28.78 5.25
C LEU A 45 15.37 27.85 6.05
N MET A 46 15.72 26.69 5.49
CA MET A 46 16.64 25.72 6.12
C MET A 46 18.07 26.29 6.24
N ASP A 47 18.51 27.12 5.28
CA ASP A 47 19.85 27.72 5.25
C ASP A 47 20.02 28.95 6.20
N ARG A 48 18.92 29.47 6.74
CA ARG A 48 18.97 30.65 7.62
C ARG A 48 19.89 30.43 8.82
N PRO A 49 20.76 31.39 9.16
CA PRO A 49 21.70 31.25 10.27
C PRO A 49 21.04 31.28 11.66
N ASP A 50 19.83 31.83 11.76
CA ASP A 50 19.02 31.86 12.98
C ASP A 50 18.16 30.60 13.19
N VAL A 51 18.21 29.64 12.26
CA VAL A 51 17.58 28.33 12.39
C VAL A 51 18.65 27.32 12.76
N ASP A 52 18.54 26.69 13.89
CA ASP A 52 19.52 25.71 14.41
C ASP A 52 18.96 24.24 14.31
N THR A 53 17.66 24.09 14.18
CA THR A 53 16.99 22.77 14.19
C THR A 53 15.84 22.76 13.22
N ILE A 54 15.62 21.62 12.53
CA ILE A 54 14.50 21.42 11.61
C ILE A 54 13.52 20.43 12.22
N VAL A 55 12.24 20.82 12.30
CA VAL A 55 11.19 19.94 12.78
C VAL A 55 10.46 19.30 11.59
N ASN A 56 10.52 17.98 11.50
CA ASN A 56 9.70 17.21 10.57
C ASN A 56 8.27 17.08 11.12
N ALA A 57 7.37 17.90 10.61
CA ALA A 57 5.94 17.92 10.94
C ALA A 57 5.06 17.33 9.83
N CYS A 58 5.64 16.53 8.90
CA CYS A 58 4.86 15.79 7.93
C CYS A 58 4.03 14.69 8.60
N ASP A 59 3.08 14.11 7.85
CA ASP A 59 2.19 13.06 8.34
C ASP A 59 2.92 11.97 9.13
N ALA A 60 2.29 11.51 10.21
CA ALA A 60 2.81 10.43 11.06
C ALA A 60 2.75 9.08 10.33
N GLY A 61 3.74 8.82 9.48
CA GLY A 61 3.81 7.62 8.67
C GLY A 61 5.04 7.57 7.77
N ARG A 62 5.19 6.46 7.06
CA ARG A 62 6.32 6.21 6.15
C ARG A 62 6.44 7.25 5.04
N GLU A 63 5.32 7.64 4.45
CA GLU A 63 5.32 8.58 3.33
C GLU A 63 5.72 9.99 3.78
N GLY A 64 5.22 10.46 4.93
CA GLY A 64 5.62 11.74 5.49
C GLY A 64 7.11 11.79 5.84
N GLU A 65 7.65 10.71 6.42
CA GLU A 65 9.08 10.60 6.69
C GLU A 65 9.91 10.62 5.39
N LEU A 66 9.49 9.86 4.37
CA LEU A 66 10.17 9.82 3.08
C LEU A 66 10.19 11.19 2.39
N ILE A 67 9.05 11.87 2.32
CA ILE A 67 8.93 13.19 1.67
C ILE A 67 9.87 14.17 2.35
N PHE A 68 9.82 14.25 3.70
CA PHE A 68 10.69 15.15 4.45
C PHE A 68 12.18 14.86 4.19
N ARG A 69 12.60 13.59 4.33
CA ARG A 69 14.01 13.21 4.16
C ARG A 69 14.54 13.48 2.76
N LEU A 70 13.73 13.24 1.72
CA LEU A 70 14.13 13.56 0.35
C LEU A 70 14.30 15.06 0.13
N VAL A 71 13.38 15.89 0.65
CA VAL A 71 13.49 17.36 0.55
C VAL A 71 14.72 17.86 1.34
N TYR A 72 14.92 17.36 2.55
CA TYR A 72 16.05 17.70 3.40
C TYR A 72 17.39 17.36 2.74
N GLN A 73 17.52 16.17 2.16
CA GLN A 73 18.72 15.74 1.44
C GLN A 73 18.93 16.54 0.15
N MET A 74 17.87 16.83 -0.61
CA MET A 74 17.99 17.64 -1.83
C MET A 74 18.36 19.09 -1.53
N ALA A 75 17.98 19.61 -0.36
CA ALA A 75 18.37 20.95 0.11
C ALA A 75 19.82 20.99 0.65
N ASP A 76 20.49 19.84 0.74
CA ASP A 76 21.83 19.69 1.35
C ASP A 76 21.91 20.24 2.79
N CYS A 77 20.83 20.09 3.54
CA CYS A 77 20.73 20.57 4.90
C CYS A 77 21.38 19.57 5.86
N HIS A 78 22.17 20.08 6.82
CA HIS A 78 22.88 19.25 7.81
C HIS A 78 22.49 19.57 9.26
N LYS A 79 21.44 20.38 9.45
CA LYS A 79 20.98 20.79 10.79
C LYS A 79 20.30 19.62 11.51
N PRO A 80 20.29 19.58 12.84
CA PRO A 80 19.58 18.55 13.61
C PRO A 80 18.11 18.44 13.20
N ILE A 81 17.59 17.22 13.17
CA ILE A 81 16.19 16.92 12.86
C ILE A 81 15.48 16.48 14.13
N LEU A 82 14.36 17.11 14.43
CA LEU A 82 13.36 16.61 15.38
C LEU A 82 12.11 16.16 14.66
N ARG A 83 11.41 15.19 15.20
CA ARG A 83 10.18 14.63 14.64
C ARG A 83 8.98 14.96 15.53
N LEU A 84 8.01 15.63 14.94
CA LEU A 84 6.67 15.78 15.50
C LEU A 84 5.83 14.59 15.05
N TRP A 85 5.33 13.80 16.00
CA TRP A 85 4.52 12.62 15.69
C TRP A 85 3.13 12.75 16.32
N ILE A 86 2.16 13.17 15.52
CA ILE A 86 0.77 13.36 15.94
C ILE A 86 -0.18 12.67 14.96
N SER A 87 -1.27 12.11 15.46
CA SER A 87 -2.34 11.46 14.68
C SER A 87 -3.63 12.27 14.67
N SER A 88 -3.69 13.38 15.40
CA SER A 88 -4.84 14.29 15.45
C SER A 88 -4.39 15.74 15.21
N MET A 89 -5.24 16.53 14.55
CA MET A 89 -5.01 17.97 14.30
C MET A 89 -5.74 18.86 15.33
N GLU A 90 -6.15 18.30 16.47
CA GLU A 90 -6.68 19.09 17.58
C GLU A 90 -5.58 19.90 18.27
N ASP A 91 -5.90 21.10 18.73
CA ASP A 91 -4.95 22.01 19.37
C ASP A 91 -4.23 21.36 20.56
N SER A 92 -4.92 20.56 21.35
CA SER A 92 -4.34 19.82 22.48
C SER A 92 -3.27 18.82 22.00
N ALA A 93 -3.57 18.02 20.98
CA ALA A 93 -2.65 17.03 20.42
C ALA A 93 -1.42 17.69 19.78
N ILE A 94 -1.60 18.82 19.12
CA ILE A 94 -0.50 19.60 18.53
C ILE A 94 0.42 20.12 19.63
N ARG A 95 -0.12 20.73 20.69
CA ARG A 95 0.68 21.25 21.81
C ARG A 95 1.44 20.16 22.55
N GLU A 96 0.79 19.02 22.80
CA GLU A 96 1.41 17.86 23.42
C GLU A 96 2.54 17.31 22.53
N GLY A 97 2.29 17.15 21.23
CA GLY A 97 3.28 16.67 20.28
C GLY A 97 4.52 17.57 20.21
N PHE A 98 4.36 18.89 20.25
CA PHE A 98 5.50 19.82 20.33
C PHE A 98 6.25 19.76 21.65
N SER A 99 5.63 19.27 22.70
CA SER A 99 6.28 19.05 24.01
C SER A 99 7.04 17.71 24.05
N ASP A 100 6.73 16.76 23.15
CA ASP A 100 7.37 15.43 23.03
C ASP A 100 8.03 15.24 21.66
N LEU A 101 8.79 16.23 21.21
CA LEU A 101 9.59 16.10 19.97
C LEU A 101 10.71 15.07 20.16
N ARG A 102 10.83 14.14 19.21
CA ARG A 102 11.82 13.07 19.24
C ARG A 102 12.95 13.30 18.25
N PRO A 103 14.15 12.77 18.51
CA PRO A 103 15.24 12.84 17.54
C PRO A 103 14.86 12.19 16.22
N GLY A 104 15.20 12.82 15.10
CA GLY A 104 14.95 12.27 13.77
C GLY A 104 15.63 10.91 13.52
N SER A 105 16.72 10.62 14.23
CA SER A 105 17.42 9.32 14.18
C SER A 105 16.54 8.13 14.57
N ASP A 106 15.58 8.33 15.46
CA ASP A 106 14.68 7.26 15.92
C ASP A 106 13.78 6.73 14.79
N TYR A 107 13.63 7.51 13.72
CA TYR A 107 12.80 7.19 12.55
C TYR A 107 13.60 6.72 11.33
N GLU A 108 14.89 6.41 11.51
CA GLU A 108 15.75 5.98 10.39
C GLU A 108 15.25 4.66 9.77
N ALA A 109 14.85 3.67 10.57
CA ALA A 109 14.30 2.41 10.08
C ALA A 109 12.99 2.62 9.30
N LEU A 110 12.15 3.57 9.73
CA LEU A 110 10.92 3.96 9.05
C LEU A 110 11.22 4.57 7.67
N TYR A 111 12.19 5.49 7.61
CA TYR A 111 12.68 6.09 6.37
C TYR A 111 13.22 5.03 5.40
N GLN A 112 14.08 4.14 5.87
CA GLN A 112 14.64 3.07 5.05
C GLN A 112 13.56 2.13 4.50
N SER A 113 12.55 1.79 5.31
CA SER A 113 11.39 1.00 4.88
C SER A 113 10.61 1.70 3.75
N ALA A 114 10.37 3.01 3.89
CA ALA A 114 9.69 3.81 2.87
C ALA A 114 10.50 3.91 1.58
N LEU A 115 11.80 4.12 1.70
CA LEU A 115 12.74 4.21 0.57
C LEU A 115 12.82 2.89 -0.20
N CYS A 116 12.93 1.75 0.51
CA CYS A 116 12.91 0.42 -0.10
C CYS A 116 11.61 0.18 -0.87
N ARG A 117 10.46 0.53 -0.26
CA ARG A 117 9.17 0.40 -0.93
C ARG A 117 9.12 1.24 -2.20
N GLN A 118 9.52 2.52 -2.14
CA GLN A 118 9.50 3.41 -3.30
C GLN A 118 10.37 2.88 -4.44
N LYS A 119 11.59 2.40 -4.12
CA LYS A 119 12.49 1.80 -5.11
C LYS A 119 11.88 0.52 -5.72
N ALA A 120 11.30 -0.34 -4.90
CA ALA A 120 10.65 -1.56 -5.37
C ALA A 120 9.46 -1.25 -6.28
N ASP A 121 8.61 -0.29 -5.91
CA ASP A 121 7.48 0.14 -6.72
C ASP A 121 7.94 0.71 -8.08
N TRP A 122 9.01 1.50 -8.09
CA TRP A 122 9.60 2.02 -9.32
C TRP A 122 10.19 0.92 -10.20
N LEU A 123 11.02 0.02 -9.62
CA LEU A 123 11.67 -1.07 -10.36
C LEU A 123 10.67 -2.04 -10.97
N VAL A 124 9.68 -2.47 -10.19
CA VAL A 124 8.62 -3.36 -10.69
C VAL A 124 7.77 -2.64 -11.74
N GLY A 125 7.34 -1.42 -11.44
CA GLY A 125 6.49 -0.64 -12.32
C GLY A 125 7.13 -0.39 -13.68
N ILE A 126 8.36 0.13 -13.72
CA ILE A 126 9.02 0.49 -14.98
C ILE A 126 9.36 -0.74 -15.84
N ASN A 127 9.94 -1.78 -15.22
CA ASN A 127 10.39 -2.95 -15.95
C ASN A 127 9.21 -3.82 -16.44
N ALA A 128 8.26 -4.12 -15.59
CA ALA A 128 7.11 -4.95 -15.95
C ALA A 128 6.18 -4.23 -16.94
N THR A 129 5.90 -2.93 -16.75
CA THR A 129 5.12 -2.15 -17.69
C THR A 129 5.74 -2.17 -19.08
N ARG A 130 7.04 -1.91 -19.20
CA ARG A 130 7.73 -1.90 -20.50
C ARG A 130 7.78 -3.29 -21.12
N LEU A 131 8.12 -4.31 -20.33
CA LEU A 131 8.18 -5.70 -20.80
C LEU A 131 6.85 -6.12 -21.44
N PHE A 132 5.76 -6.02 -20.67
CA PHE A 132 4.47 -6.46 -21.19
C PHE A 132 3.97 -5.57 -22.33
N SER A 133 4.23 -4.26 -22.27
CA SER A 133 3.82 -3.36 -23.35
C SER A 133 4.52 -3.66 -24.67
N VAL A 134 5.82 -4.01 -24.62
CA VAL A 134 6.58 -4.41 -25.82
C VAL A 134 6.09 -5.75 -26.34
N LEU A 135 5.93 -6.75 -25.46
CA LEU A 135 5.50 -8.09 -25.85
C LEU A 135 4.10 -8.12 -26.49
N TYR A 136 3.18 -7.32 -25.95
CA TYR A 136 1.79 -7.31 -26.41
C TYR A 136 1.46 -6.16 -27.38
N HIS A 137 2.46 -5.37 -27.77
CA HIS A 137 2.32 -4.23 -28.71
C HIS A 137 1.23 -3.21 -28.32
N ARG A 138 1.01 -3.02 -27.02
CA ARG A 138 0.08 -2.04 -26.44
C ARG A 138 0.51 -1.64 -25.06
N THR A 139 0.15 -0.45 -24.61
CA THR A 139 0.47 0.01 -23.25
C THR A 139 -0.27 -0.84 -22.22
N LEU A 140 0.48 -1.57 -21.39
CA LEU A 140 0.00 -2.39 -20.27
C LEU A 140 0.69 -1.92 -19.00
N ASN A 141 -0.01 -1.12 -18.22
CA ASN A 141 0.51 -0.63 -16.95
C ASN A 141 0.52 -1.74 -15.90
N VAL A 142 1.68 -1.98 -15.32
CA VAL A 142 1.87 -2.96 -14.24
C VAL A 142 2.32 -2.22 -12.99
N GLY A 143 1.69 -2.53 -11.87
CA GLY A 143 2.04 -1.95 -10.58
C GLY A 143 1.84 -2.95 -9.46
N ARG A 144 2.64 -2.84 -8.43
CA ARG A 144 2.66 -3.75 -7.28
C ARG A 144 1.30 -3.83 -6.53
N VAL A 145 0.53 -2.76 -6.54
CA VAL A 145 -0.79 -2.71 -5.89
C VAL A 145 -1.92 -2.82 -6.92
N GLN A 146 -1.88 -2.00 -7.98
CA GLN A 146 -2.99 -1.95 -8.95
C GLN A 146 -3.20 -3.26 -9.70
N THR A 147 -2.13 -3.98 -10.07
CA THR A 147 -2.27 -5.22 -10.84
C THR A 147 -2.91 -6.35 -10.02
N PRO A 148 -2.47 -6.65 -8.78
CA PRO A 148 -3.17 -7.63 -7.95
C PRO A 148 -4.62 -7.22 -7.65
N THR A 149 -4.89 -5.95 -7.41
CA THR A 149 -6.25 -5.46 -7.17
C THR A 149 -7.14 -5.70 -8.38
N LEU A 150 -6.64 -5.40 -9.59
CA LEU A 150 -7.37 -5.67 -10.83
C LEU A 150 -7.59 -7.17 -11.03
N ALA A 151 -6.59 -8.01 -10.73
CA ALA A 151 -6.72 -9.47 -10.82
C ALA A 151 -7.82 -9.99 -9.89
N MET A 152 -7.88 -9.51 -8.64
CA MET A 152 -8.96 -9.88 -7.71
C MET A 152 -10.35 -9.47 -8.22
N LEU A 153 -10.47 -8.28 -8.82
CA LEU A 153 -11.72 -7.81 -9.41
C LEU A 153 -12.11 -8.67 -10.61
N ALA A 154 -11.18 -8.96 -11.52
CA ALA A 154 -11.43 -9.79 -12.69
C ALA A 154 -11.81 -11.25 -12.31
N GLU A 155 -11.15 -11.81 -11.30
CA GLU A 155 -11.50 -13.12 -10.76
C GLU A 155 -12.92 -13.13 -10.17
N ARG A 156 -13.28 -12.07 -9.41
CA ARG A 156 -14.62 -11.94 -8.86
C ARG A 156 -15.68 -11.81 -9.94
N ASP A 157 -15.41 -11.02 -10.97
CA ASP A 157 -16.31 -10.83 -12.11
C ASP A 157 -16.50 -12.14 -12.88
N ALA A 158 -15.42 -12.89 -13.12
CA ALA A 158 -15.50 -14.22 -13.72
C ALA A 158 -16.35 -15.19 -12.90
N LYS A 159 -16.20 -15.22 -11.56
CA LYS A 159 -17.03 -16.03 -10.66
C LYS A 159 -18.51 -15.64 -10.73
N ILE A 160 -18.82 -14.37 -10.89
CA ILE A 160 -20.20 -13.90 -11.04
C ILE A 160 -20.76 -14.33 -12.40
N THR A 161 -19.98 -14.14 -13.47
CA THR A 161 -20.40 -14.48 -14.84
C THR A 161 -20.60 -15.99 -15.04
N LEU A 162 -19.74 -16.79 -14.42
CA LEU A 162 -19.76 -18.25 -14.48
C LEU A 162 -20.64 -18.89 -13.40
N PHE A 163 -21.35 -18.08 -12.61
CA PHE A 163 -22.15 -18.58 -11.51
C PHE A 163 -23.30 -19.43 -11.99
N HIS A 164 -23.30 -20.68 -11.59
CA HIS A 164 -24.42 -21.60 -11.76
C HIS A 164 -25.19 -21.70 -10.46
N LYS A 165 -26.53 -21.55 -10.58
CA LYS A 165 -27.42 -21.62 -9.42
C LYS A 165 -27.57 -23.08 -9.01
N GLU A 166 -27.06 -23.44 -7.84
CA GLU A 166 -27.22 -24.75 -7.24
C GLU A 166 -28.25 -24.68 -6.10
N LYS A 167 -29.11 -25.71 -6.04
CA LYS A 167 -30.02 -25.88 -4.91
C LYS A 167 -29.30 -26.62 -3.80
N TYR A 168 -29.51 -26.19 -2.59
CA TYR A 168 -29.02 -26.86 -1.39
C TYR A 168 -30.13 -26.87 -0.34
N HIS A 169 -30.03 -27.78 0.60
CA HIS A 169 -30.95 -27.95 1.71
C HIS A 169 -30.20 -27.71 3.01
N LEU A 170 -30.87 -27.07 3.99
CA LEU A 170 -30.36 -26.85 5.34
C LEU A 170 -31.35 -27.47 6.32
N LEU A 171 -30.86 -28.17 7.32
CA LEU A 171 -31.65 -28.58 8.48
C LEU A 171 -31.54 -27.48 9.54
N ARG A 172 -32.70 -27.13 10.07
CA ARG A 172 -32.80 -26.17 11.15
C ARG A 172 -33.42 -26.87 12.35
N LEU A 173 -32.65 -27.03 13.41
CA LEU A 173 -33.10 -27.61 14.67
C LEU A 173 -33.57 -26.45 15.56
N MET A 174 -34.83 -26.54 15.95
CA MET A 174 -35.40 -25.60 16.91
C MET A 174 -35.40 -26.30 18.26
N LEU A 175 -34.60 -25.78 19.19
CA LEU A 175 -34.50 -26.25 20.56
C LEU A 175 -35.14 -25.17 21.47
N ASP A 176 -35.48 -25.54 22.70
CA ASP A 176 -35.99 -24.57 23.67
C ASP A 176 -34.90 -23.57 24.02
N GLY A 177 -35.05 -22.33 23.55
CA GLY A 177 -34.06 -21.24 23.73
C GLY A 177 -32.83 -21.24 22.83
N ALA A 178 -32.74 -22.14 21.84
CA ALA A 178 -31.61 -22.21 20.90
C ALA A 178 -32.03 -22.66 19.50
N GLU A 179 -31.28 -22.23 18.50
CA GLU A 179 -31.41 -22.67 17.11
C GLU A 179 -30.05 -23.17 16.62
N ALA A 180 -30.05 -24.33 15.97
CA ALA A 180 -28.88 -24.88 15.31
C ALA A 180 -29.16 -25.13 13.82
N VAL A 181 -28.20 -24.77 12.96
CA VAL A 181 -28.31 -24.92 11.49
C VAL A 181 -27.23 -25.86 11.03
N SER A 182 -27.59 -26.83 10.20
CA SER A 182 -26.61 -27.78 9.63
C SER A 182 -25.73 -27.16 8.56
N GLU A 183 -24.72 -27.89 8.16
CA GLU A 183 -24.06 -27.66 6.86
C GLU A 183 -25.02 -27.88 5.70
N LYS A 184 -24.58 -27.48 4.50
CA LYS A 184 -25.38 -27.58 3.28
C LYS A 184 -25.40 -29.03 2.77
N PHE A 185 -26.61 -29.56 2.53
CA PHE A 185 -26.82 -30.81 1.79
C PHE A 185 -27.08 -30.47 0.32
N THR A 186 -26.41 -31.11 -0.60
CA THR A 186 -26.66 -30.99 -2.04
C THR A 186 -27.71 -31.99 -2.50
N ASP A 187 -27.82 -33.14 -1.84
CA ASP A 187 -28.84 -34.15 -2.11
C ASP A 187 -30.03 -33.98 -1.15
N PRO A 188 -31.25 -33.79 -1.67
CA PRO A 188 -32.45 -33.71 -0.85
C PRO A 188 -32.70 -34.98 -0.03
N ALA A 189 -32.34 -36.17 -0.54
CA ALA A 189 -32.56 -37.44 0.15
C ALA A 189 -31.67 -37.55 1.42
N GLU A 190 -30.42 -37.10 1.33
CA GLU A 190 -29.53 -37.03 2.50
C GLU A 190 -30.04 -36.03 3.56
N ALA A 191 -30.60 -34.90 3.11
CA ALA A 191 -31.17 -33.92 4.01
C ALA A 191 -32.43 -34.49 4.71
N GLU A 192 -33.31 -35.16 4.02
CA GLU A 192 -34.51 -35.82 4.57
C GLU A 192 -34.15 -36.95 5.54
N GLN A 193 -33.16 -37.77 5.23
CA GLN A 193 -32.65 -38.81 6.11
C GLN A 193 -32.05 -38.22 7.41
N ALA A 194 -31.24 -37.21 7.30
CA ALA A 194 -30.68 -36.53 8.45
C ALA A 194 -31.77 -35.86 9.32
N ALA A 195 -32.80 -35.26 8.68
CA ALA A 195 -33.94 -34.70 9.38
C ALA A 195 -34.73 -35.75 10.17
N ALA A 196 -34.92 -36.94 9.53
CA ALA A 196 -35.64 -38.06 10.17
C ALA A 196 -34.85 -38.60 11.40
N MET A 197 -33.52 -38.69 11.29
CA MET A 197 -32.65 -39.09 12.40
C MET A 197 -32.65 -38.12 13.59
N CYS A 198 -32.77 -36.82 13.30
CA CYS A 198 -32.78 -35.78 14.35
C CYS A 198 -34.14 -35.68 15.08
N LYS A 199 -35.21 -36.19 14.48
CA LYS A 199 -36.55 -36.07 15.02
C LYS A 199 -36.74 -36.93 16.27
N GLY A 200 -36.84 -36.26 17.42
CA GLY A 200 -37.00 -36.92 18.74
C GLY A 200 -35.70 -37.50 19.33
N ALA A 201 -34.57 -37.24 18.70
CA ALA A 201 -33.28 -37.63 19.23
C ALA A 201 -32.82 -36.70 20.39
N ALA A 202 -32.07 -37.26 21.33
CA ALA A 202 -31.42 -36.46 22.35
C ALA A 202 -30.27 -35.63 21.75
N VAL A 203 -30.23 -34.34 22.05
CA VAL A 203 -29.19 -33.42 21.58
C VAL A 203 -28.17 -33.21 22.68
N THR A 204 -26.89 -33.42 22.37
CA THR A 204 -25.78 -33.11 23.27
C THR A 204 -24.94 -32.00 22.66
N CYS A 205 -24.75 -30.92 23.43
CA CYS A 205 -23.84 -29.86 23.02
C CYS A 205 -22.40 -30.28 23.39
N THR A 206 -21.53 -30.37 22.38
CA THR A 206 -20.09 -30.56 22.60
C THR A 206 -19.39 -29.23 22.39
N SER A 207 -18.60 -28.81 23.38
CA SER A 207 -17.78 -27.58 23.33
C SER A 207 -16.68 -27.66 22.31
#